data_dd126146a9694d4dd5f4dbe81c49936f
#
_entry.id   dd126146a9694d4dd5f4dbe81c49936f
#
_cell.length_a   1.000
_cell.length_b   1.000
_cell.length_c   1.000
_cell.angle_alpha   90.00
_cell.angle_beta   90.00
_cell.angle_gamma   90.00
#
_symmetry.space_group_name_H-M   'P 1'
#
loop_
_entity.id
_entity.type
_entity.pdbx_description
1 polymer ?
#
loop_
_entity_poly.entity_id
_entity_poly.type
_entity_poly.pdbx_seq_one_letter_code
_entity_poly.pdbx_strand_id
1 'polypeptide(L)'
;MPVPSLSPSATPSPSATSKAAAPKEDGDEAEDKPAARRTGKGGPVPALDRVMLGSYLALGGKSLSESLALRRRQLGREQKIVHQFWGWSERMPSSVSIGSSTLTVSWHGTKLAPVAGGARDSVIEAAAKRLAAYRKPMLLRWAWEMNGDWFEWGGPNNGRDPGLYVTAFRRIHRIFRANGADNVAFVWSPNWNSSPNTSANAMGKYYPGDAYVDWVGVSGYDFYSESPSTLFRPVVSAYGSRKPIIVTETAAIDHGRGSKASWIGKLSAYVRSTPSIGAVVWFDTDVQDDSKHNFRFDTSSDALAAYRSMARSARFSG
;
A
#
# COMPACT_ATOMS: atom_id res chain seq x y z
N MET A 1 16.41 -5.35 -9.34
CA MET A 1 16.50 -4.31 -8.31
C MET A 1 16.29 -4.93 -6.96
N PRO A 2 17.10 -4.64 -5.94
CA PRO A 2 16.86 -5.16 -4.62
C PRO A 2 15.53 -4.61 -4.07
N VAL A 3 14.71 -5.51 -3.58
CA VAL A 3 13.54 -5.16 -2.76
C VAL A 3 14.11 -4.65 -1.44
N PRO A 4 13.60 -3.55 -0.87
CA PRO A 4 14.12 -3.05 0.40
C PRO A 4 14.04 -4.13 1.47
N SER A 5 15.15 -4.32 2.19
CA SER A 5 15.26 -5.24 3.33
C SER A 5 14.21 -4.88 4.38
N LEU A 6 13.37 -5.83 4.74
CA LEU A 6 12.40 -5.71 5.82
C LEU A 6 13.09 -6.13 7.12
N SER A 7 13.75 -5.20 7.80
CA SER A 7 14.28 -5.48 9.14
C SER A 7 13.12 -5.73 10.12
N PRO A 8 13.18 -6.80 10.92
CA PRO A 8 12.18 -7.07 11.93
C PRO A 8 12.24 -5.98 13.01
N SER A 9 11.16 -5.24 13.16
CA SER A 9 11.00 -4.27 14.24
C SER A 9 10.85 -5.01 15.56
N ALA A 10 11.59 -4.55 16.57
CA ALA A 10 11.61 -5.14 17.91
C ALA A 10 10.19 -5.27 18.51
N THR A 11 9.98 -6.32 19.26
CA THR A 11 8.77 -6.70 19.98
C THR A 11 8.22 -5.52 20.80
N PRO A 12 6.98 -5.08 20.62
CA PRO A 12 6.37 -4.14 21.57
C PRO A 12 5.79 -4.90 22.75
N SER A 13 6.20 -4.49 23.94
CA SER A 13 5.49 -4.81 25.19
C SER A 13 4.11 -4.15 25.18
N PRO A 14 3.05 -4.78 25.67
CA PRO A 14 1.73 -4.19 25.66
C PRO A 14 1.64 -3.06 26.66
N SER A 15 1.48 -1.83 26.21
CA SER A 15 1.23 -0.69 27.07
C SER A 15 0.00 0.07 26.61
N ALA A 16 -0.95 0.10 27.49
CA ALA A 16 -2.09 1.01 27.71
C ALA A 16 -2.68 1.76 26.49
N THR A 17 -3.95 1.48 26.26
CA THR A 17 -4.93 2.27 25.50
C THR A 17 -4.85 3.77 25.83
N SER A 18 -4.30 4.55 24.93
CA SER A 18 -4.47 6.00 24.88
C SER A 18 -5.42 6.34 23.74
N LYS A 19 -6.56 6.92 24.08
CA LYS A 19 -7.49 7.57 23.15
C LYS A 19 -6.75 8.71 22.45
N ALA A 20 -6.35 8.54 21.19
CA ALA A 20 -5.76 9.61 20.40
C ALA A 20 -6.82 10.67 20.12
N ALA A 21 -6.66 11.84 20.70
CA ALA A 21 -7.40 13.03 20.32
C ALA A 21 -6.90 13.50 18.95
N ALA A 22 -7.81 13.76 18.01
CA ALA A 22 -7.50 14.36 16.74
C ALA A 22 -6.94 15.78 16.92
N PRO A 23 -5.95 16.22 16.11
CA PRO A 23 -5.51 17.61 16.11
C PRO A 23 -6.67 18.50 15.66
N LYS A 24 -6.90 19.61 16.36
CA LYS A 24 -7.79 20.67 15.92
C LYS A 24 -7.19 21.33 14.68
N GLU A 25 -7.94 21.37 13.62
CA GLU A 25 -7.62 22.10 12.40
C GLU A 25 -7.86 23.59 12.65
N ASP A 26 -6.88 24.42 12.25
CA ASP A 26 -7.11 25.85 12.02
C ASP A 26 -7.96 25.99 10.75
N GLY A 27 -9.02 26.79 10.89
CA GLY A 27 -10.17 26.83 10.03
C GLY A 27 -9.90 27.08 8.56
N ASP A 28 -10.39 26.16 7.78
CA ASP A 28 -11.04 26.40 6.50
C ASP A 28 -12.26 25.47 6.48
N GLU A 29 -13.40 26.01 6.92
CA GLU A 29 -14.69 25.30 6.95
C GLU A 29 -15.20 25.07 5.53
N ALA A 30 -14.77 23.97 4.92
CA ALA A 30 -15.54 23.34 3.85
C ALA A 30 -16.38 22.25 4.50
N GLU A 31 -17.69 22.43 4.51
CA GLU A 31 -18.69 21.47 5.02
C GLU A 31 -18.37 20.03 4.61
N ASP A 32 -18.11 19.18 5.59
CA ASP A 32 -17.80 17.77 5.45
C ASP A 32 -19.08 16.97 5.11
N LYS A 33 -19.47 17.03 3.85
CA LYS A 33 -20.41 16.05 3.29
C LYS A 33 -19.66 14.73 3.11
N PRO A 34 -20.23 13.57 3.49
CA PRO A 34 -19.60 12.30 3.27
C PRO A 34 -19.19 12.19 1.80
N ALA A 35 -17.89 12.05 1.56
CA ALA A 35 -17.29 12.10 0.23
C ALA A 35 -18.00 11.08 -0.66
N ALA A 36 -18.81 11.59 -1.58
CA ALA A 36 -19.41 10.79 -2.63
C ALA A 36 -18.26 10.08 -3.36
N ARG A 37 -18.38 8.78 -3.55
CA ARG A 37 -17.44 7.98 -4.29
C ARG A 37 -17.14 8.65 -5.62
N ARG A 38 -15.89 9.06 -5.82
CA ARG A 38 -15.45 9.61 -7.08
C ARG A 38 -15.43 8.50 -8.13
N THR A 39 -16.46 8.44 -8.93
CA THR A 39 -16.42 7.82 -10.24
C THR A 39 -15.88 8.88 -11.20
N GLY A 40 -14.72 8.67 -11.81
CA GLY A 40 -14.38 9.34 -13.04
C GLY A 40 -13.09 10.14 -13.19
N LYS A 41 -12.37 10.52 -12.15
CA LYS A 41 -10.99 11.03 -12.29
C LYS A 41 -10.18 10.53 -11.11
N GLY A 42 -9.08 9.83 -11.36
CA GLY A 42 -8.15 9.44 -10.30
C GLY A 42 -8.12 7.96 -9.92
N GLY A 43 -8.30 7.05 -10.85
CA GLY A 43 -8.04 5.63 -10.65
C GLY A 43 -9.26 4.76 -10.31
N PRO A 44 -9.08 3.44 -10.35
CA PRO A 44 -10.17 2.49 -10.17
C PRO A 44 -10.59 2.46 -8.69
N VAL A 45 -11.87 2.67 -8.45
CA VAL A 45 -12.47 2.38 -7.14
C VAL A 45 -13.50 1.28 -7.37
N PRO A 46 -13.35 0.09 -6.77
CA PRO A 46 -14.33 -0.98 -6.94
C PRO A 46 -15.66 -0.63 -6.29
N ALA A 47 -16.72 -1.32 -6.69
CA ALA A 47 -17.97 -1.27 -5.96
C ALA A 47 -17.76 -1.64 -4.47
N LEU A 48 -18.58 -1.09 -3.57
CA LEU A 48 -18.43 -1.28 -2.11
C LEU A 48 -18.42 -2.75 -1.65
N ASP A 49 -19.11 -3.59 -2.40
CA ASP A 49 -19.21 -5.02 -2.14
C ASP A 49 -18.07 -5.83 -2.76
N ARG A 50 -17.11 -5.18 -3.45
CA ARG A 50 -16.04 -5.83 -4.20
C ARG A 50 -14.66 -5.41 -3.67
N VAL A 51 -13.70 -6.32 -3.80
CA VAL A 51 -12.29 -6.11 -3.45
C VAL A 51 -11.42 -6.50 -4.64
N MET A 52 -10.54 -5.61 -5.04
CA MET A 52 -9.49 -5.91 -6.00
C MET A 52 -8.40 -6.74 -5.32
N LEU A 53 -8.23 -8.00 -5.73
CA LEU A 53 -7.16 -8.85 -5.21
C LEU A 53 -6.01 -8.87 -6.20
N GLY A 54 -4.81 -8.58 -5.73
CA GLY A 54 -3.60 -8.56 -6.52
C GLY A 54 -2.35 -8.95 -5.76
N SER A 55 -1.21 -8.82 -6.42
CA SER A 55 0.08 -9.15 -5.82
C SER A 55 1.20 -8.27 -6.34
N TYR A 56 2.23 -8.11 -5.51
CA TYR A 56 3.60 -7.94 -5.97
C TYR A 56 4.16 -9.33 -6.26
N LEU A 57 4.80 -9.50 -7.40
CA LEU A 57 5.28 -10.80 -7.86
C LEU A 57 6.81 -10.75 -8.09
N ALA A 58 7.57 -11.42 -7.23
CA ALA A 58 8.99 -11.66 -7.41
C ALA A 58 9.29 -13.14 -7.09
N LEU A 59 8.97 -13.99 -8.07
CA LEU A 59 9.17 -15.43 -7.95
C LEU A 59 10.51 -15.80 -8.59
N GLY A 60 11.39 -16.41 -7.84
CA GLY A 60 12.75 -16.73 -8.26
C GLY A 60 12.83 -17.37 -9.65
N GLY A 61 13.66 -16.79 -10.51
CA GLY A 61 13.87 -17.26 -11.88
C GLY A 61 12.73 -17.00 -12.87
N LYS A 62 11.65 -16.28 -12.48
CA LYS A 62 10.52 -15.98 -13.36
C LYS A 62 10.41 -14.50 -13.69
N SER A 63 10.11 -14.22 -14.95
CA SER A 63 9.65 -12.91 -15.37
C SER A 63 8.27 -12.59 -14.78
N LEU A 64 7.87 -11.31 -14.84
CA LEU A 64 6.53 -10.88 -14.44
C LEU A 64 5.45 -11.65 -15.23
N SER A 65 5.64 -11.79 -16.55
CA SER A 65 4.71 -12.51 -17.43
C SER A 65 4.53 -13.98 -17.01
N GLU A 66 5.63 -14.68 -16.72
CA GLU A 66 5.59 -16.07 -16.28
C GLU A 66 4.94 -16.21 -14.90
N SER A 67 5.21 -15.26 -14.00
CA SER A 67 4.62 -15.22 -12.66
C SER A 67 3.11 -14.98 -12.73
N LEU A 68 2.65 -14.04 -13.55
CA LEU A 68 1.23 -13.81 -13.81
C LEU A 68 0.54 -15.04 -14.40
N ALA A 69 1.17 -15.68 -15.39
CA ALA A 69 0.64 -16.91 -16.00
C ALA A 69 0.55 -18.06 -14.98
N LEU A 70 1.56 -18.22 -14.12
CA LEU A 70 1.53 -19.20 -13.04
C LEU A 70 0.35 -18.96 -12.09
N ARG A 71 0.19 -17.71 -11.60
CA ARG A 71 -0.87 -17.36 -10.64
C ARG A 71 -2.26 -17.48 -11.27
N ARG A 72 -2.41 -17.10 -12.55
CA ARG A 72 -3.65 -17.32 -13.29
C ARG A 72 -4.05 -18.81 -13.33
N ARG A 73 -3.11 -19.70 -13.64
CA ARG A 73 -3.38 -21.15 -13.63
C ARG A 73 -3.77 -21.68 -12.24
N GLN A 74 -3.04 -21.22 -11.21
CA GLN A 74 -3.29 -21.67 -9.84
C GLN A 74 -4.63 -21.16 -9.28
N LEU A 75 -4.99 -19.92 -9.55
CA LEU A 75 -6.19 -19.28 -8.98
C LEU A 75 -7.42 -19.45 -9.88
N GLY A 76 -7.24 -19.73 -11.19
CA GLY A 76 -8.32 -19.77 -12.17
C GLY A 76 -8.87 -18.40 -12.52
N ARG A 77 -8.10 -17.33 -12.27
CA ARG A 77 -8.48 -15.93 -12.57
C ARG A 77 -7.26 -15.03 -12.68
N GLU A 78 -7.45 -13.87 -13.33
CA GLU A 78 -6.43 -12.84 -13.39
C GLU A 78 -6.29 -12.09 -12.06
N GLN A 79 -5.09 -11.58 -11.81
CA GLN A 79 -4.86 -10.58 -10.79
C GLN A 79 -5.58 -9.29 -11.17
N LYS A 80 -6.23 -8.63 -10.23
CA LYS A 80 -6.88 -7.32 -10.46
C LYS A 80 -5.92 -6.15 -10.24
N ILE A 81 -4.90 -6.37 -9.44
CA ILE A 81 -3.80 -5.43 -9.19
C ILE A 81 -2.48 -6.14 -9.46
N VAL A 82 -1.59 -5.46 -10.17
CA VAL A 82 -0.18 -5.82 -10.27
C VAL A 82 0.62 -4.68 -9.65
N HIS A 83 1.31 -4.99 -8.58
CA HIS A 83 2.12 -4.04 -7.84
C HIS A 83 3.58 -4.15 -8.29
N GLN A 84 4.22 -3.01 -8.50
CA GLN A 84 5.63 -2.92 -8.86
C GLN A 84 6.31 -1.74 -8.17
N PHE A 85 7.62 -1.82 -7.98
CA PHE A 85 8.45 -0.79 -7.36
C PHE A 85 9.29 -0.07 -8.40
N TRP A 86 9.47 1.25 -8.21
CA TRP A 86 10.39 2.09 -9.00
C TRP A 86 11.25 2.94 -8.07
N GLY A 87 12.54 2.98 -8.34
CA GLY A 87 13.47 3.87 -7.63
C GLY A 87 13.15 5.35 -7.87
N TRP A 88 13.59 6.22 -6.95
CA TRP A 88 13.33 7.67 -7.04
C TRP A 88 13.72 8.29 -8.37
N SER A 89 14.90 7.97 -8.88
CA SER A 89 15.45 8.50 -10.15
C SER A 89 15.19 7.59 -11.35
N GLU A 90 14.45 6.51 -11.16
CA GLU A 90 14.15 5.58 -12.22
C GLU A 90 13.09 6.14 -13.15
N ARG A 91 13.24 5.86 -14.43
CA ARG A 91 12.28 6.30 -15.43
C ARG A 91 10.95 5.60 -15.27
N MET A 92 9.90 6.35 -14.91
CA MET A 92 8.54 5.81 -14.76
C MET A 92 8.03 5.13 -16.04
N PRO A 93 7.20 4.08 -15.92
CA PRO A 93 6.64 3.40 -17.08
C PRO A 93 5.58 4.28 -17.77
N SER A 94 5.52 4.20 -19.09
CA SER A 94 4.37 4.69 -19.88
C SER A 94 3.53 3.54 -20.43
N SER A 95 3.96 2.29 -20.18
CA SER A 95 3.24 1.06 -20.49
C SER A 95 3.79 -0.09 -19.66
N VAL A 96 2.94 -1.02 -19.27
CA VAL A 96 3.30 -2.29 -18.63
C VAL A 96 2.39 -3.38 -19.16
N SER A 97 2.95 -4.54 -19.47
CA SER A 97 2.21 -5.69 -20.01
C SER A 97 1.60 -6.52 -18.87
N ILE A 98 0.46 -6.07 -18.36
CA ILE A 98 -0.28 -6.69 -17.25
C ILE A 98 -1.75 -7.00 -17.56
N GLY A 99 -2.09 -7.06 -18.85
CA GLY A 99 -3.46 -7.32 -19.30
C GLY A 99 -4.45 -6.26 -18.83
N SER A 100 -5.56 -6.70 -18.23
CA SER A 100 -6.61 -5.84 -17.67
C SER A 100 -6.38 -5.44 -16.22
N SER A 101 -5.25 -5.86 -15.62
CA SER A 101 -4.93 -5.51 -14.24
C SER A 101 -4.67 -4.02 -14.07
N THR A 102 -4.97 -3.51 -12.89
CA THR A 102 -4.59 -2.15 -12.47
C THR A 102 -3.14 -2.16 -12.01
N LEU A 103 -2.34 -1.24 -12.52
CA LEU A 103 -0.97 -1.03 -12.06
C LEU A 103 -0.98 -0.26 -10.73
N THR A 104 -0.28 -0.79 -9.75
CA THR A 104 0.14 -0.04 -8.56
C THR A 104 1.63 0.20 -8.64
N VAL A 105 2.02 1.47 -8.64
CA VAL A 105 3.40 1.93 -8.61
C VAL A 105 3.75 2.30 -7.18
N SER A 106 4.67 1.57 -6.55
CA SER A 106 5.36 2.06 -5.36
C SER A 106 6.62 2.80 -5.80
N TRP A 107 6.55 4.11 -5.71
CA TRP A 107 7.65 4.99 -6.06
C TRP A 107 8.47 5.29 -4.80
N HIS A 108 9.75 4.94 -4.83
CA HIS A 108 10.66 5.23 -3.72
C HIS A 108 10.61 6.71 -3.35
N GLY A 109 10.77 7.01 -2.08
CA GLY A 109 11.06 8.34 -1.63
C GLY A 109 12.55 8.69 -1.79
N THR A 110 12.90 9.83 -1.28
CA THR A 110 14.26 10.33 -1.07
C THR A 110 14.23 11.25 0.14
N LYS A 111 15.34 11.90 0.50
CA LYS A 111 15.33 12.92 1.56
C LYS A 111 14.21 13.93 1.34
N LEU A 112 13.40 14.17 2.38
CA LEU A 112 12.15 14.90 2.25
C LEU A 112 12.33 16.41 2.05
N ALA A 113 13.33 17.03 2.67
CA ALA A 113 13.53 18.48 2.61
C ALA A 113 13.75 19.00 1.17
N PRO A 114 14.57 18.37 0.30
CA PRO A 114 14.70 18.77 -1.10
C PRO A 114 13.41 18.63 -1.92
N VAL A 115 12.57 17.64 -1.58
CA VAL A 115 11.26 17.45 -2.22
C VAL A 115 10.29 18.53 -1.76
N ALA A 116 10.18 18.77 -0.46
CA ALA A 116 9.32 19.79 0.12
C ALA A 116 9.69 21.20 -0.35
N GLY A 117 11.00 21.49 -0.47
CA GLY A 117 11.54 22.78 -0.92
C GLY A 117 11.54 23.00 -2.44
N GLY A 118 11.21 22.00 -3.25
CA GLY A 118 11.12 22.13 -4.71
C GLY A 118 12.39 21.81 -5.50
N ALA A 119 13.49 21.50 -4.83
CA ALA A 119 14.75 21.15 -5.52
C ALA A 119 14.66 19.85 -6.34
N ARG A 120 13.53 19.14 -6.26
CA ARG A 120 13.29 17.87 -6.98
C ARG A 120 12.10 17.94 -7.97
N ASP A 121 11.58 19.13 -8.25
CA ASP A 121 10.40 19.30 -9.11
C ASP A 121 10.58 18.72 -10.50
N SER A 122 11.75 18.88 -11.13
CA SER A 122 12.02 18.34 -12.47
C SER A 122 11.89 16.81 -12.53
N VAL A 123 12.30 16.10 -11.48
CA VAL A 123 12.11 14.63 -11.38
C VAL A 123 10.64 14.31 -11.26
N ILE A 124 9.91 15.06 -10.43
CA ILE A 124 8.48 14.85 -10.19
C ILE A 124 7.66 15.14 -11.46
N GLU A 125 7.99 16.22 -12.18
CA GLU A 125 7.33 16.55 -13.45
C GLU A 125 7.57 15.47 -14.52
N ALA A 126 8.80 14.98 -14.63
CA ALA A 126 9.14 13.91 -15.57
C ALA A 126 8.35 12.63 -15.24
N ALA A 127 8.23 12.27 -13.96
CA ALA A 127 7.42 11.14 -13.50
C ALA A 127 5.93 11.36 -13.81
N ALA A 128 5.40 12.54 -13.51
CA ALA A 128 4.00 12.89 -13.77
C ALA A 128 3.64 12.79 -15.26
N LYS A 129 4.44 13.38 -16.15
CA LYS A 129 4.23 13.32 -17.60
C LYS A 129 4.25 11.89 -18.13
N ARG A 130 5.14 11.06 -17.61
CA ARG A 130 5.21 9.65 -18.03
C ARG A 130 4.04 8.83 -17.54
N LEU A 131 3.62 9.00 -16.28
CA LEU A 131 2.46 8.29 -15.75
C LEU A 131 1.14 8.81 -16.35
N ALA A 132 1.04 10.09 -16.71
CA ALA A 132 -0.06 10.60 -17.51
C ALA A 132 -0.15 9.89 -18.88
N ALA A 133 0.99 9.66 -19.53
CA ALA A 133 1.07 8.96 -20.81
C ALA A 133 0.68 7.48 -20.73
N TYR A 134 0.63 6.88 -19.55
CA TYR A 134 0.11 5.52 -19.34
C TYR A 134 -1.37 5.42 -19.70
N ARG A 135 -2.14 6.50 -19.54
CA ARG A 135 -3.56 6.69 -19.92
C ARG A 135 -4.58 5.75 -19.25
N LYS A 136 -4.15 4.67 -18.63
CA LYS A 136 -5.04 3.78 -17.86
C LYS A 136 -5.08 4.23 -16.41
N PRO A 137 -6.20 4.02 -15.71
CA PRO A 137 -6.26 4.22 -14.27
C PRO A 137 -5.19 3.43 -13.54
N MET A 138 -4.52 4.06 -12.57
CA MET A 138 -3.46 3.44 -11.80
C MET A 138 -3.37 4.01 -10.39
N LEU A 139 -2.69 3.28 -9.50
CA LEU A 139 -2.44 3.70 -8.13
C LEU A 139 -0.97 4.10 -8.00
N LEU A 140 -0.71 5.23 -7.37
CA LEU A 140 0.65 5.70 -7.04
C LEU A 140 0.81 5.78 -5.53
N ARG A 141 1.75 5.01 -5.02
CA ARG A 141 2.13 4.95 -3.62
C ARG A 141 3.55 5.49 -3.48
N TRP A 142 3.67 6.77 -3.12
CA TRP A 142 4.98 7.41 -2.96
C TRP A 142 5.46 7.34 -1.51
N ALA A 143 6.77 7.08 -1.32
CA ALA A 143 7.46 7.13 -0.03
C ALA A 143 6.64 6.47 1.09
N TRP A 144 6.29 5.21 0.87
CA TRP A 144 5.48 4.41 1.79
C TRP A 144 6.20 4.12 3.12
N GLU A 145 5.43 3.74 4.13
CA GLU A 145 5.96 3.41 5.46
C GLU A 145 6.83 4.51 6.07
N MET A 146 6.43 5.75 5.82
CA MET A 146 7.13 6.96 6.27
C MET A 146 7.22 7.07 7.80
N ASN A 147 6.41 6.33 8.53
CA ASN A 147 6.43 6.23 9.98
C ASN A 147 7.45 5.18 10.50
N GLY A 148 8.25 4.59 9.60
CA GLY A 148 9.37 3.71 9.92
C GLY A 148 10.72 4.40 9.77
N ASP A 149 11.76 3.81 10.35
CA ASP A 149 13.14 4.31 10.33
C ASP A 149 14.07 3.53 9.37
N TRP A 150 13.52 2.56 8.63
CA TRP A 150 14.27 1.72 7.70
C TRP A 150 14.49 2.30 6.32
N PHE A 151 13.75 3.34 5.94
CA PHE A 151 13.93 4.03 4.67
C PHE A 151 14.52 5.43 4.84
N GLU A 152 15.29 5.92 3.84
CA GLU A 152 15.84 7.26 3.87
C GLU A 152 14.77 8.37 3.91
N TRP A 153 13.57 8.11 3.40
CA TRP A 153 12.42 9.03 3.44
C TRP A 153 11.58 8.90 4.71
N GLY A 154 11.91 7.96 5.61
CA GLY A 154 11.23 7.84 6.88
C GLY A 154 11.31 9.13 7.70
N GLY A 155 10.23 9.50 8.38
CA GLY A 155 10.20 10.70 9.22
C GLY A 155 11.31 10.73 10.29
N PRO A 156 11.60 9.59 10.95
CA PRO A 156 12.72 9.52 11.89
C PRO A 156 14.07 9.92 11.27
N ASN A 157 14.28 9.66 9.98
CA ASN A 157 15.49 9.97 9.22
C ASN A 157 15.48 11.37 8.58
N ASN A 158 14.39 12.13 8.78
CA ASN A 158 14.17 13.47 8.21
C ASN A 158 13.82 14.47 9.32
N GLY A 159 14.66 14.54 10.34
CA GLY A 159 14.54 15.50 11.45
C GLY A 159 13.41 15.16 12.43
N ARG A 160 12.79 14.00 12.33
CA ARG A 160 11.59 13.61 13.11
C ARG A 160 10.43 14.61 12.93
N ASP A 161 10.36 15.22 11.74
CA ASP A 161 9.32 16.17 11.38
C ASP A 161 8.35 15.54 10.37
N PRO A 162 7.18 15.07 10.79
CA PRO A 162 6.15 14.58 9.89
C PRO A 162 5.65 15.64 8.90
N GLY A 163 5.73 16.93 9.25
CA GLY A 163 5.33 18.05 8.40
C GLY A 163 6.10 18.13 7.10
N LEU A 164 7.38 17.73 7.09
CA LEU A 164 8.17 17.64 5.87
C LEU A 164 7.57 16.62 4.89
N TYR A 165 7.16 15.45 5.38
CA TYR A 165 6.50 14.43 4.54
C TYR A 165 5.17 14.96 3.98
N VAL A 166 4.34 15.55 4.83
CA VAL A 166 3.06 16.14 4.41
C VAL A 166 3.26 17.18 3.32
N THR A 167 4.22 18.09 3.48
CA THR A 167 4.56 19.14 2.50
C THR A 167 5.05 18.53 1.20
N ALA A 168 5.94 17.54 1.26
CA ALA A 168 6.48 16.85 0.09
C ALA A 168 5.37 16.09 -0.68
N PHE A 169 4.51 15.34 0.02
CA PHE A 169 3.40 14.60 -0.60
C PHE A 169 2.42 15.55 -1.30
N ARG A 170 2.02 16.62 -0.64
CA ARG A 170 1.15 17.66 -1.22
C ARG A 170 1.78 18.32 -2.45
N ARG A 171 3.10 18.54 -2.43
CA ARG A 171 3.83 19.09 -3.58
C ARG A 171 3.79 18.14 -4.78
N ILE A 172 4.11 16.86 -4.57
CA ILE A 172 4.06 15.85 -5.61
C ILE A 172 2.65 15.78 -6.21
N HIS A 173 1.62 15.68 -5.38
CA HIS A 173 0.23 15.66 -5.84
C HIS A 173 -0.09 16.87 -6.73
N ARG A 174 0.28 18.09 -6.31
CA ARG A 174 0.04 19.31 -7.11
C ARG A 174 0.75 19.29 -8.45
N ILE A 175 2.02 18.87 -8.49
CA ILE A 175 2.79 18.76 -9.72
C ILE A 175 2.16 17.72 -10.66
N PHE A 176 1.72 16.58 -10.16
CA PHE A 176 1.04 15.56 -10.96
C PHE A 176 -0.24 16.12 -11.60
N ARG A 177 -1.08 16.82 -10.82
CA ARG A 177 -2.31 17.45 -11.34
C ARG A 177 -2.00 18.54 -12.36
N ALA A 178 -0.98 19.39 -12.12
CA ALA A 178 -0.54 20.42 -13.06
C ALA A 178 -0.01 19.83 -14.38
N ASN A 179 0.48 18.59 -14.39
CA ASN A 179 0.98 17.91 -15.60
C ASN A 179 -0.05 16.94 -16.21
N GLY A 180 -1.34 17.04 -15.86
CA GLY A 180 -2.42 16.28 -16.47
C GLY A 180 -2.42 14.79 -16.13
N ALA A 181 -1.80 14.37 -15.03
CA ALA A 181 -1.80 12.98 -14.57
C ALA A 181 -3.09 12.61 -13.82
N ASP A 182 -4.25 12.85 -14.46
CA ASP A 182 -5.59 12.64 -13.89
C ASP A 182 -5.95 11.15 -13.76
N ASN A 183 -5.25 10.28 -14.47
CA ASN A 183 -5.38 8.83 -14.38
C ASN A 183 -4.69 8.22 -13.16
N VAL A 184 -3.95 9.01 -12.38
CA VAL A 184 -3.18 8.56 -11.21
C VAL A 184 -3.97 8.83 -9.93
N ALA A 185 -4.33 7.77 -9.20
CA ALA A 185 -4.87 7.88 -7.85
C ALA A 185 -3.75 7.79 -6.81
N PHE A 186 -3.73 8.72 -5.87
CA PHE A 186 -2.72 8.82 -4.84
C PHE A 186 -3.05 7.95 -3.63
N VAL A 187 -2.11 7.09 -3.26
CA VAL A 187 -2.19 6.19 -2.11
C VAL A 187 -1.23 6.68 -1.03
N TRP A 188 -1.75 7.13 0.09
CA TRP A 188 -0.96 7.36 1.30
C TRP A 188 -0.91 6.05 2.09
N SER A 189 0.28 5.54 2.42
CA SER A 189 0.44 4.19 2.95
C SER A 189 1.48 4.11 4.06
N PRO A 190 1.09 4.24 5.33
CA PRO A 190 1.96 3.96 6.46
C PRO A 190 2.21 2.46 6.65
N ASN A 191 3.25 2.13 7.44
CA ASN A 191 3.33 0.84 8.08
C ASN A 191 2.31 0.75 9.23
N TRP A 192 1.78 -0.45 9.48
CA TRP A 192 0.80 -0.70 10.54
C TRP A 192 1.32 -0.31 11.92
N ASN A 193 2.64 -0.37 12.10
CA ASN A 193 3.33 -0.04 13.35
C ASN A 193 4.45 0.97 13.09
N SER A 194 4.53 2.01 13.90
CA SER A 194 5.56 3.03 13.78
C SER A 194 6.87 2.59 14.42
N SER A 195 8.01 2.94 13.79
CA SER A 195 9.34 2.79 14.39
C SER A 195 10.09 4.13 14.35
N PRO A 196 10.46 4.71 15.51
CA PRO A 196 10.08 4.32 16.86
C PRO A 196 8.58 4.51 17.13
N ASN A 197 8.01 3.65 17.99
CA ASN A 197 6.60 3.73 18.37
C ASN A 197 6.41 4.81 19.45
N THR A 198 6.28 6.05 19.00
CA THR A 198 6.06 7.24 19.86
C THR A 198 4.89 8.05 19.34
N SER A 199 4.27 8.87 20.20
CA SER A 199 3.18 9.78 19.81
C SER A 199 3.62 10.78 18.73
N ALA A 200 4.88 11.25 18.77
CA ALA A 200 5.44 12.14 17.76
C ALA A 200 5.59 11.47 16.38
N ASN A 201 5.78 10.15 16.35
CA ASN A 201 5.91 9.36 15.11
C ASN A 201 4.63 8.58 14.76
N ALA A 202 3.51 8.91 15.37
CA ALA A 202 2.24 8.27 15.06
C ALA A 202 1.87 8.47 13.57
N MET A 203 1.36 7.41 12.91
CA MET A 203 1.05 7.43 11.47
C MET A 203 0.19 8.63 11.05
N GLY A 204 -0.80 9.01 11.87
CA GLY A 204 -1.70 10.13 11.58
C GLY A 204 -1.01 11.48 11.44
N LYS A 205 0.18 11.67 12.01
CA LYS A 205 0.99 12.88 11.85
C LYS A 205 1.49 13.10 10.41
N TYR A 206 1.56 12.02 9.63
CA TYR A 206 2.00 12.02 8.24
C TYR A 206 0.85 12.12 7.23
N TYR A 207 -0.38 12.24 7.69
CA TYR A 207 -1.53 12.27 6.79
C TYR A 207 -1.62 13.60 6.02
N PRO A 208 -1.58 13.57 4.66
CA PRO A 208 -1.54 14.81 3.87
C PRO A 208 -2.86 15.57 3.81
N GLY A 209 -3.95 14.96 4.29
CA GLY A 209 -5.31 15.50 4.17
C GLY A 209 -6.10 14.88 3.02
N ASP A 210 -7.42 14.86 3.17
CA ASP A 210 -8.35 14.17 2.27
C ASP A 210 -8.30 14.66 0.82
N ALA A 211 -7.99 15.95 0.61
CA ALA A 211 -7.88 16.53 -0.74
C ALA A 211 -6.70 15.97 -1.57
N TYR A 212 -5.70 15.37 -0.92
CA TYR A 212 -4.48 14.88 -1.55
C TYR A 212 -4.41 13.35 -1.61
N VAL A 213 -5.34 12.65 -1.00
CA VAL A 213 -5.35 11.20 -0.86
C VAL A 213 -6.60 10.61 -1.49
N ASP A 214 -6.44 9.75 -2.48
CA ASP A 214 -7.56 9.02 -3.10
C ASP A 214 -7.81 7.70 -2.36
N TRP A 215 -6.75 7.02 -1.91
CA TRP A 215 -6.79 5.78 -1.15
C TRP A 215 -5.91 5.86 0.09
N VAL A 216 -6.38 5.29 1.18
CA VAL A 216 -5.54 5.07 2.36
C VAL A 216 -5.03 3.64 2.32
N GLY A 217 -3.70 3.51 2.29
CA GLY A 217 -3.00 2.24 2.29
C GLY A 217 -2.53 1.83 3.67
N VAL A 218 -2.12 0.58 3.80
CA VAL A 218 -1.40 0.06 4.96
C VAL A 218 -0.55 -1.14 4.55
N SER A 219 0.70 -1.19 5.04
CA SER A 219 1.54 -2.38 4.99
C SER A 219 1.54 -3.08 6.34
N GLY A 220 1.43 -4.40 6.32
CA GLY A 220 1.51 -5.21 7.53
C GLY A 220 1.65 -6.70 7.21
N TYR A 221 2.58 -7.34 7.91
CA TYR A 221 2.97 -8.73 7.69
C TYR A 221 2.81 -9.56 8.97
N ASP A 222 2.52 -10.83 8.81
CA ASP A 222 2.53 -11.81 9.90
C ASP A 222 3.96 -12.34 10.12
N PHE A 223 4.73 -11.64 10.93
CA PHE A 223 6.07 -12.10 11.35
C PHE A 223 6.06 -12.84 12.69
N TYR A 224 5.14 -12.47 13.59
CA TYR A 224 5.11 -12.95 14.97
C TYR A 224 3.72 -13.43 15.38
N SER A 225 2.94 -13.97 14.45
CA SER A 225 1.55 -14.42 14.64
C SER A 225 0.54 -13.28 14.81
N GLU A 226 0.81 -12.12 14.22
CA GLU A 226 -0.14 -11.01 14.18
C GLU A 226 -1.38 -11.38 13.37
N SER A 227 -2.54 -11.09 13.92
CA SER A 227 -3.78 -11.28 13.19
C SER A 227 -4.02 -10.18 12.15
N PRO A 228 -4.75 -10.43 11.05
CA PRO A 228 -5.11 -9.38 10.09
C PRO A 228 -5.84 -8.19 10.73
N SER A 229 -6.66 -8.43 11.77
CA SER A 229 -7.31 -7.34 12.50
C SER A 229 -6.33 -6.51 13.34
N THR A 230 -5.29 -7.12 13.89
CA THR A 230 -4.23 -6.40 14.61
C THR A 230 -3.49 -5.46 13.67
N LEU A 231 -3.15 -5.96 12.47
CA LEU A 231 -2.39 -5.21 11.46
C LEU A 231 -3.20 -4.05 10.87
N PHE A 232 -4.49 -4.24 10.55
CA PHE A 232 -5.19 -3.31 9.68
C PHE A 232 -6.28 -2.49 10.37
N ARG A 233 -6.82 -2.95 11.51
CA ARG A 233 -7.88 -2.23 12.23
C ARG A 233 -7.53 -0.78 12.59
N PRO A 234 -6.30 -0.43 13.02
CA PRO A 234 -5.97 0.96 13.34
C PRO A 234 -6.21 1.91 12.18
N VAL A 235 -5.77 1.55 10.96
CA VAL A 235 -5.98 2.35 9.75
C VAL A 235 -7.44 2.34 9.30
N VAL A 236 -8.09 1.17 9.32
CA VAL A 236 -9.51 1.04 8.97
C VAL A 236 -10.38 1.90 9.88
N SER A 237 -10.15 1.87 11.20
CA SER A 237 -10.93 2.66 12.16
C SER A 237 -10.73 4.16 12.00
N ALA A 238 -9.49 4.59 11.66
CA ALA A 238 -9.18 6.01 11.52
C ALA A 238 -9.68 6.62 10.20
N TYR A 239 -9.70 5.85 9.10
CA TYR A 239 -9.90 6.40 7.76
C TYR A 239 -11.02 5.73 6.94
N GLY A 240 -11.46 4.53 7.33
CA GLY A 240 -12.39 3.73 6.51
C GLY A 240 -13.77 4.32 6.29
N SER A 241 -14.21 5.29 7.11
CA SER A 241 -15.45 6.04 6.90
C SER A 241 -15.30 7.12 5.81
N ARG A 242 -14.09 7.59 5.53
CA ARG A 242 -13.80 8.70 4.62
C ARG A 242 -13.15 8.28 3.32
N LYS A 243 -12.33 7.23 3.35
CA LYS A 243 -11.52 6.78 2.21
C LYS A 243 -11.63 5.28 2.00
N PRO A 244 -11.55 4.80 0.76
CA PRO A 244 -11.35 3.38 0.49
C PRO A 244 -9.97 2.96 1.02
N ILE A 245 -9.94 1.78 1.64
CA ILE A 245 -8.71 1.21 2.20
C ILE A 245 -8.11 0.20 1.24
N ILE A 246 -6.81 0.27 1.06
CA ILE A 246 -6.03 -0.75 0.37
C ILE A 246 -4.99 -1.34 1.33
N VAL A 247 -5.00 -2.66 1.50
CA VAL A 247 -3.86 -3.36 2.09
C VAL A 247 -2.79 -3.42 1.00
N THR A 248 -1.83 -2.49 1.06
CA THR A 248 -0.84 -2.28 -0.01
C THR A 248 0.24 -3.33 -0.06
N GLU A 249 0.55 -3.90 1.09
CA GLU A 249 1.46 -5.03 1.22
C GLU A 249 1.04 -5.89 2.40
N THR A 250 0.91 -7.19 2.17
CA THR A 250 0.73 -8.17 3.23
C THR A 250 1.21 -9.55 2.80
N ALA A 251 1.70 -10.30 3.76
CA ALA A 251 1.97 -11.72 3.63
C ALA A 251 2.04 -12.36 5.03
N ALA A 252 2.09 -13.69 5.06
CA ALA A 252 2.35 -14.46 6.27
C ALA A 252 3.53 -15.40 6.04
N ILE A 253 4.36 -15.59 7.05
CA ILE A 253 5.35 -16.65 7.09
C ILE A 253 4.72 -17.95 7.64
N ASP A 254 5.40 -19.06 7.47
CA ASP A 254 4.97 -20.32 8.09
C ASP A 254 5.51 -20.43 9.52
N HIS A 255 4.62 -20.32 10.51
CA HIS A 255 4.91 -20.52 11.93
C HIS A 255 4.73 -22.00 12.35
N GLY A 256 4.56 -22.89 11.40
CA GLY A 256 4.28 -24.30 11.58
C GLY A 256 3.14 -24.77 10.68
N ARG A 257 2.88 -26.09 10.71
CA ARG A 257 1.95 -26.74 9.79
C ARG A 257 0.57 -26.07 9.77
N GLY A 258 0.18 -25.57 8.59
CA GLY A 258 -1.13 -24.96 8.36
C GLY A 258 -1.30 -23.52 8.87
N SER A 259 -0.29 -22.92 9.49
CA SER A 259 -0.38 -21.55 10.02
C SER A 259 -0.69 -20.51 8.95
N LYS A 260 0.03 -20.55 7.82
CA LYS A 260 -0.20 -19.64 6.69
C LYS A 260 -1.61 -19.81 6.09
N ALA A 261 -2.07 -21.05 5.92
CA ALA A 261 -3.44 -21.31 5.44
C ALA A 261 -4.49 -20.74 6.39
N SER A 262 -4.31 -20.93 7.68
CA SER A 262 -5.18 -20.38 8.73
C SER A 262 -5.17 -18.84 8.68
N TRP A 263 -4.01 -18.22 8.54
CA TRP A 263 -3.88 -16.77 8.47
C TRP A 263 -4.58 -16.19 7.23
N ILE A 264 -4.42 -16.83 6.06
CA ILE A 264 -5.13 -16.46 4.81
C ILE A 264 -6.66 -16.54 5.03
N GLY A 265 -7.12 -17.57 5.71
CA GLY A 265 -8.55 -17.70 6.08
C GLY A 265 -9.03 -16.55 6.97
N LYS A 266 -8.24 -16.16 7.97
CA LYS A 266 -8.51 -15.00 8.85
C LYS A 266 -8.51 -13.70 8.06
N LEU A 267 -7.55 -13.50 7.13
CA LEU A 267 -7.51 -12.34 6.24
C LEU A 267 -8.78 -12.24 5.39
N SER A 268 -9.17 -13.36 4.77
CA SER A 268 -10.39 -13.43 3.98
C SER A 268 -11.63 -13.06 4.80
N ALA A 269 -11.75 -13.58 6.02
CA ALA A 269 -12.87 -13.27 6.92
C ALA A 269 -12.88 -11.79 7.33
N TYR A 270 -11.72 -11.24 7.71
CA TYR A 270 -11.59 -9.84 8.10
C TYR A 270 -11.95 -8.87 6.95
N VAL A 271 -11.47 -9.13 5.75
CA VAL A 271 -11.78 -8.30 4.57
C VAL A 271 -13.26 -8.38 4.20
N ARG A 272 -13.89 -9.55 4.33
CA ARG A 272 -15.33 -9.71 4.08
C ARG A 272 -16.20 -8.94 5.09
N SER A 273 -15.77 -8.85 6.34
CA SER A 273 -16.48 -8.09 7.38
C SER A 273 -16.15 -6.59 7.41
N THR A 274 -15.24 -6.12 6.54
CA THR A 274 -14.77 -4.74 6.53
C THR A 274 -15.05 -4.08 5.16
N PRO A 275 -16.24 -3.48 4.96
CA PRO A 275 -16.64 -2.93 3.65
C PRO A 275 -15.72 -1.85 3.08
N SER A 276 -15.05 -1.09 3.94
CA SER A 276 -14.12 -0.02 3.51
C SER A 276 -12.84 -0.56 2.84
N ILE A 277 -12.47 -1.83 3.04
CA ILE A 277 -11.35 -2.44 2.31
C ILE A 277 -11.80 -2.72 0.89
N GLY A 278 -11.23 -1.99 -0.07
CA GLY A 278 -11.51 -2.11 -1.51
C GLY A 278 -10.42 -2.83 -2.29
N ALA A 279 -9.23 -3.04 -1.70
CA ALA A 279 -8.14 -3.72 -2.36
C ALA A 279 -7.20 -4.44 -1.37
N VAL A 280 -6.62 -5.55 -1.81
CA VAL A 280 -5.60 -6.32 -1.07
C VAL A 280 -4.51 -6.73 -2.05
N VAL A 281 -3.27 -6.42 -1.70
CA VAL A 281 -2.07 -6.80 -2.45
C VAL A 281 -1.22 -7.74 -1.61
N TRP A 282 -1.11 -8.98 -2.05
CA TRP A 282 -0.23 -9.96 -1.44
C TRP A 282 1.22 -9.73 -1.89
N PHE A 283 2.15 -9.73 -0.96
CA PHE A 283 3.58 -9.65 -1.26
C PHE A 283 4.11 -11.06 -1.58
N ASP A 284 4.00 -11.46 -2.84
CA ASP A 284 4.17 -12.82 -3.32
C ASP A 284 5.60 -13.04 -3.84
N THR A 285 6.50 -13.27 -2.91
CA THR A 285 7.92 -13.43 -3.23
C THR A 285 8.59 -14.54 -2.42
N ASP A 286 9.54 -15.20 -3.04
CA ASP A 286 10.54 -16.06 -2.40
C ASP A 286 11.94 -15.47 -2.50
N VAL A 287 12.06 -14.26 -3.09
CA VAL A 287 13.32 -13.54 -3.26
C VAL A 287 13.30 -12.31 -2.35
N GLN A 288 13.99 -12.42 -1.21
CA GLN A 288 14.25 -11.32 -0.30
C GLN A 288 15.75 -11.27 -0.04
N ASP A 289 16.35 -10.08 0.00
CA ASP A 289 17.80 -9.87 0.02
C ASP A 289 18.55 -10.56 1.17
N ASP A 290 17.90 -10.73 2.30
CA ASP A 290 18.46 -11.37 3.49
C ASP A 290 17.52 -12.40 4.11
N SER A 291 16.37 -12.62 3.48
CA SER A 291 15.28 -13.23 4.20
C SER A 291 15.30 -14.74 4.11
N LYS A 292 15.23 -15.27 5.26
CA LYS A 292 14.82 -16.64 5.55
C LYS A 292 13.31 -16.83 5.33
N HIS A 293 12.58 -15.78 4.84
CA HIS A 293 11.14 -15.77 4.77
C HIS A 293 10.65 -15.96 3.35
N ASN A 294 9.84 -16.99 3.15
CA ASN A 294 9.13 -17.22 1.91
C ASN A 294 7.69 -16.72 2.05
N PHE A 295 7.39 -15.61 1.37
CA PHE A 295 6.08 -14.95 1.41
C PHE A 295 5.10 -15.48 0.37
N ARG A 296 5.50 -16.42 -0.48
CA ARG A 296 4.59 -17.01 -1.46
C ARG A 296 3.36 -17.60 -0.76
N PHE A 297 2.21 -17.45 -1.39
CA PHE A 297 0.98 -18.07 -0.89
C PHE A 297 0.85 -19.56 -1.26
N ASP A 298 1.77 -20.09 -2.05
CA ASP A 298 1.79 -21.50 -2.48
C ASP A 298 2.95 -22.31 -1.85
N THR A 299 3.39 -21.93 -0.66
CA THR A 299 4.42 -22.67 0.10
C THR A 299 3.95 -24.07 0.52
N SER A 300 2.65 -24.30 0.57
CA SER A 300 2.03 -25.60 0.80
C SER A 300 0.72 -25.73 0.01
N SER A 301 0.24 -26.97 -0.16
CA SER A 301 -1.08 -27.25 -0.78
C SER A 301 -2.22 -26.55 -0.04
N ASP A 302 -2.15 -26.52 1.29
CA ASP A 302 -3.17 -25.94 2.17
C ASP A 302 -3.20 -24.39 2.04
N ALA A 303 -2.01 -23.76 2.01
CA ALA A 303 -1.89 -22.32 1.81
C ALA A 303 -2.43 -21.90 0.43
N LEU A 304 -2.07 -22.64 -0.62
CA LEU A 304 -2.59 -22.41 -1.97
C LEU A 304 -4.12 -22.61 -2.02
N ALA A 305 -4.65 -23.66 -1.38
CA ALA A 305 -6.10 -23.92 -1.34
C ALA A 305 -6.84 -22.80 -0.61
N ALA A 306 -6.32 -22.32 0.53
CA ALA A 306 -6.88 -21.20 1.27
C ALA A 306 -6.89 -19.92 0.45
N TYR A 307 -5.78 -19.58 -0.22
CA TYR A 307 -5.69 -18.39 -1.07
C TYR A 307 -6.62 -18.47 -2.28
N ARG A 308 -6.70 -19.65 -2.93
CA ARG A 308 -7.63 -19.90 -4.03
C ARG A 308 -9.09 -19.75 -3.59
N SER A 309 -9.45 -20.24 -2.41
CA SER A 309 -10.80 -20.09 -1.83
C SER A 309 -11.12 -18.60 -1.60
N MET A 310 -10.21 -17.84 -1.02
CA MET A 310 -10.34 -16.39 -0.86
C MET A 310 -10.53 -15.70 -2.22
N ALA A 311 -9.65 -15.98 -3.19
CA ALA A 311 -9.66 -15.35 -4.50
C ALA A 311 -10.95 -15.63 -5.29
N ARG A 312 -11.59 -16.78 -5.10
CA ARG A 312 -12.83 -17.17 -5.78
C ARG A 312 -14.10 -16.70 -5.09
N SER A 313 -14.01 -16.19 -3.89
CA SER A 313 -15.21 -15.68 -3.20
C SER A 313 -15.74 -14.42 -3.88
N ALA A 314 -17.07 -14.23 -3.86
CA ALA A 314 -17.73 -13.12 -4.54
C ALA A 314 -17.18 -11.75 -4.12
N ARG A 315 -16.79 -11.59 -2.85
CA ARG A 315 -16.21 -10.35 -2.31
C ARG A 315 -14.92 -9.93 -3.05
N PHE A 316 -14.10 -10.88 -3.50
CA PHE A 316 -12.80 -10.63 -4.13
C PHE A 316 -12.86 -10.60 -5.67
N SER A 317 -14.02 -10.39 -6.25
CA SER A 317 -14.23 -10.34 -7.72
C SER A 317 -14.11 -8.93 -8.32
N GLY A 318 -13.67 -7.96 -7.54
CA GLY A 318 -13.51 -6.54 -7.92
C GLY A 318 -12.61 -6.28 -9.10
#